data_0a36419f69e487ff90d7c68fca7752ca
#
_entry.id   0a36419f69e487ff90d7c68fca7752ca
#
_cell.length_a   1.000
_cell.length_b   1.000
_cell.length_c   1.000
_cell.angle_alpha   90.00
_cell.angle_beta   90.00
_cell.angle_gamma   90.00
#
_symmetry.space_group_name_H-M   'P 1'
#
loop_
_entity.id
_entity.type
_entity.pdbx_description
1 polymer ?
#
loop_
_entity_poly.entity_id
_entity_poly.type
_entity_poly.pdbx_seq_one_letter_code
_entity_poly.pdbx_strand_id
1 'polypeptide(L)'
;MDHRDAFAGIKESRKPASSMEITLGVSPLPADATARVDETGVELKRGAFLNTIGMLASNFRGIFTFLVARLLGPAALGIFSVAWSTTDTISKIGVLGLDNAIITFIARSEAVGDRLRSRRLFRVAVVLGIVQSAVTAVIVITAIRLFSHRLHLQPEMVSALAVLLCAMPGVALYRISTSVSRGMKVMQHDIYSRGVTEPIATTLAFLFALVIGFGKFAPEVAAILGTATSGVVALALASKLFRRIPAHRDAVPRLSEARRLIGYSASISVYQFINAFISGLDLIMLGYFVGHAPGVTLATVGVYSAVVGTANGLRKVNQAFNPIFAPVVAGMTATGDHERAAHTYSNLAQWMLWILLPLVAVMALAGGAILSIYGAAFRQGAAWLGIVALASALNAFVALGETVIMVQRPRLNLLHSAITCTVAVAGLLWLIPRFGVTGAAFGILLPYIVQGILRYATLRWVFHWKDSWSNNRPPLIATGIALVPAVVCRALLDGIVGQVTSAAAFLAVFGVQWGRHHTHLKHQCP
;
A
#
# COMPACT_ATOMS: atom_id res chain seq x y z
N MET A 1 6.33 -16.27 61.41
CA MET A 1 6.99 -17.47 60.89
C MET A 1 7.52 -17.14 59.54
N ASP A 2 8.79 -16.99 59.51
CA ASP A 2 9.70 -16.40 58.54
C ASP A 2 9.76 -17.15 57.22
N HIS A 3 9.70 -16.42 56.14
CA HIS A 3 10.11 -16.83 54.81
C HIS A 3 11.27 -15.93 54.31
N ARG A 4 12.37 -16.00 55.05
CA ARG A 4 13.66 -15.43 54.64
C ARG A 4 14.71 -16.52 54.79
N ASP A 5 14.87 -17.41 53.83
CA ASP A 5 16.08 -18.25 53.69
C ASP A 5 15.97 -19.10 52.41
N ALA A 6 16.23 -18.47 51.23
CA ALA A 6 16.49 -19.22 50.00
C ALA A 6 17.28 -18.39 48.98
N PHE A 7 18.24 -17.56 49.40
CA PHE A 7 19.23 -16.95 48.50
C PHE A 7 20.59 -16.76 49.22
N ALA A 8 21.20 -17.88 49.59
CA ALA A 8 22.59 -17.89 50.05
C ALA A 8 23.32 -19.05 49.36
N GLY A 9 24.17 -18.75 48.40
CA GLY A 9 25.09 -19.73 47.84
C GLY A 9 25.34 -19.67 46.35
N ILE A 10 26.01 -18.63 45.83
CA ILE A 10 27.01 -18.71 44.76
C ILE A 10 27.86 -17.43 44.85
N LYS A 11 28.83 -17.44 45.73
CA LYS A 11 30.03 -16.62 45.67
C LYS A 11 31.17 -17.56 45.34
N GLU A 12 31.81 -17.33 44.21
CA GLU A 12 33.16 -17.77 43.82
C GLU A 12 33.28 -17.61 42.31
N SER A 13 34.30 -17.10 41.71
CA SER A 13 35.65 -16.73 42.05
C SER A 13 36.16 -15.92 40.88
N ARG A 14 36.44 -14.65 41.05
CA ARG A 14 37.17 -13.84 40.06
C ARG A 14 38.66 -14.12 40.22
N LYS A 15 39.24 -14.86 39.28
CA LYS A 15 40.68 -14.82 38.97
C LYS A 15 40.92 -13.89 37.79
N PRO A 16 41.93 -13.03 37.79
CA PRO A 16 42.27 -12.19 36.66
C PRO A 16 42.90 -13.06 35.57
N ALA A 17 42.28 -13.10 34.38
CA ALA A 17 42.85 -13.75 33.19
C ALA A 17 43.91 -12.83 32.60
N SER A 18 45.12 -13.36 32.51
CA SER A 18 46.26 -12.84 31.78
C SER A 18 45.92 -12.56 30.31
N SER A 19 46.52 -11.50 29.79
CA SER A 19 46.59 -11.10 28.39
C SER A 19 46.86 -12.30 27.48
N MET A 20 45.83 -12.76 26.79
CA MET A 20 45.94 -13.74 25.71
C MET A 20 45.77 -12.97 24.38
N GLU A 21 46.87 -12.76 23.70
CA GLU A 21 46.87 -12.29 22.30
C GLU A 21 46.09 -13.30 21.45
N ILE A 22 44.90 -12.91 21.02
CA ILE A 22 44.11 -13.66 20.05
C ILE A 22 44.63 -13.25 18.68
N THR A 23 45.56 -14.03 18.15
CA THR A 23 45.84 -14.07 16.72
C THR A 23 44.57 -14.53 16.01
N LEU A 24 43.89 -13.61 15.34
CA LEU A 24 42.78 -13.88 14.43
C LEU A 24 43.30 -14.67 13.24
N GLY A 25 43.37 -15.98 13.38
CA GLY A 25 43.45 -16.89 12.25
C GLY A 25 42.14 -16.85 11.51
N VAL A 26 42.07 -16.04 10.46
CA VAL A 26 40.96 -16.08 9.50
C VAL A 26 41.08 -17.42 8.74
N SER A 27 40.44 -18.45 9.26
CA SER A 27 40.19 -19.65 8.46
C SER A 27 39.34 -19.29 7.24
N PRO A 28 39.71 -19.71 6.02
CA PRO A 28 38.86 -19.48 4.87
C PRO A 28 37.49 -20.11 5.14
N LEU A 29 36.42 -19.35 4.89
CA LEU A 29 35.06 -19.83 4.96
C LEU A 29 34.94 -21.15 4.18
N PRO A 30 34.26 -22.17 4.72
CA PRO A 30 34.08 -23.43 3.99
C PRO A 30 33.36 -23.14 2.66
N ALA A 31 33.77 -23.82 1.60
CA ALA A 31 33.23 -23.65 0.25
C ALA A 31 31.70 -23.76 0.18
N ASP A 32 31.10 -24.45 1.14
CA ASP A 32 29.64 -24.57 1.33
C ASP A 32 28.97 -23.26 1.80
N ALA A 33 29.70 -22.35 2.46
CA ALA A 33 29.19 -21.04 2.87
C ALA A 33 29.17 -20.03 1.70
N THR A 34 30.15 -20.10 0.81
CA THR A 34 30.18 -19.24 -0.39
C THR A 34 29.13 -19.67 -1.41
N ALA A 35 28.89 -20.98 -1.60
CA ALA A 35 27.81 -21.49 -2.43
C ALA A 35 26.41 -21.08 -1.90
N ARG A 36 26.19 -21.09 -0.58
CA ARG A 36 24.93 -20.61 0.03
C ARG A 36 24.73 -19.09 -0.10
N VAL A 37 25.80 -18.31 -0.09
CA VAL A 37 25.73 -16.85 -0.30
C VAL A 37 25.39 -16.54 -1.75
N ASP A 38 25.92 -17.30 -2.71
CA ASP A 38 25.61 -17.14 -4.13
C ASP A 38 24.18 -17.59 -4.47
N GLU A 39 23.70 -18.70 -3.91
CA GLU A 39 22.30 -19.13 -4.06
C GLU A 39 21.33 -18.09 -3.48
N THR A 40 21.63 -17.53 -2.31
CA THR A 40 20.83 -16.48 -1.71
C THR A 40 20.82 -15.19 -2.56
N GLY A 41 21.96 -14.86 -3.17
CA GLY A 41 22.09 -13.71 -4.07
C GLY A 41 21.26 -13.86 -5.36
N VAL A 42 21.23 -15.05 -5.93
CA VAL A 42 20.43 -15.37 -7.13
C VAL A 42 18.93 -15.38 -6.80
N GLU A 43 18.53 -15.95 -5.67
CA GLU A 43 17.14 -15.93 -5.20
C GLU A 43 16.65 -14.49 -4.91
N LEU A 44 17.49 -13.63 -4.32
CA LEU A 44 17.18 -12.22 -4.09
C LEU A 44 16.98 -11.45 -5.40
N LYS A 45 17.90 -11.64 -6.38
CA LYS A 45 17.79 -11.00 -7.70
C LYS A 45 16.53 -11.46 -8.44
N ARG A 46 16.24 -12.77 -8.41
CA ARG A 46 15.02 -13.33 -9.00
C ARG A 46 13.76 -12.83 -8.31
N GLY A 47 13.77 -12.72 -6.98
CA GLY A 47 12.67 -12.15 -6.20
C GLY A 47 12.44 -10.67 -6.52
N ALA A 48 13.50 -9.87 -6.62
CA ALA A 48 13.42 -8.45 -6.98
C ALA A 48 12.89 -8.26 -8.42
N PHE A 49 13.37 -9.05 -9.38
CA PHE A 49 12.89 -9.03 -10.76
C PHE A 49 11.41 -9.41 -10.87
N LEU A 50 10.98 -10.47 -10.18
CA LEU A 50 9.59 -10.89 -10.14
C LEU A 50 8.70 -9.85 -9.46
N ASN A 51 9.18 -9.19 -8.40
CA ASN A 51 8.45 -8.11 -7.73
C ASN A 51 8.27 -6.89 -8.66
N THR A 52 9.30 -6.56 -9.46
CA THR A 52 9.22 -5.49 -10.48
C THR A 52 8.22 -5.84 -11.57
N ILE A 53 8.19 -7.08 -12.07
CA ILE A 53 7.17 -7.53 -13.03
C ILE A 53 5.77 -7.47 -12.41
N GLY A 54 5.60 -7.92 -11.16
CA GLY A 54 4.33 -7.83 -10.44
C GLY A 54 3.84 -6.39 -10.28
N MET A 55 4.76 -5.48 -10.01
CA MET A 55 4.48 -4.05 -9.89
C MET A 55 4.07 -3.44 -11.24
N LEU A 56 4.74 -3.81 -12.34
CA LEU A 56 4.34 -3.41 -13.69
C LEU A 56 2.98 -4.02 -14.07
N ALA A 57 2.77 -5.31 -13.80
CA ALA A 57 1.51 -5.99 -14.06
C ALA A 57 0.33 -5.36 -13.29
N SER A 58 0.56 -4.89 -12.07
CA SER A 58 -0.48 -4.20 -11.29
C SER A 58 -0.98 -2.89 -11.94
N ASN A 59 -0.24 -2.34 -12.91
CA ASN A 59 -0.68 -1.17 -13.69
C ASN A 59 -1.77 -1.50 -14.70
N PHE A 60 -1.94 -2.77 -15.09
CA PHE A 60 -3.05 -3.20 -15.96
C PHE A 60 -4.43 -2.90 -15.37
N ARG A 61 -4.55 -2.76 -14.04
CA ARG A 61 -5.80 -2.27 -13.42
C ARG A 61 -6.16 -0.85 -13.88
N GLY A 62 -5.18 -0.02 -14.22
CA GLY A 62 -5.39 1.30 -14.81
C GLY A 62 -6.13 1.25 -16.16
N ILE A 63 -5.94 0.18 -16.94
CA ILE A 63 -6.62 -0.03 -18.22
C ILE A 63 -8.14 -0.15 -17.99
N PHE A 64 -8.56 -0.94 -17.02
CA PHE A 64 -9.97 -1.07 -16.68
C PHE A 64 -10.58 0.29 -16.27
N THR A 65 -9.93 1.03 -15.37
CA THR A 65 -10.39 2.36 -14.96
C THR A 65 -10.45 3.34 -16.14
N PHE A 66 -9.45 3.29 -17.03
CA PHE A 66 -9.42 4.08 -18.26
C PHE A 66 -10.62 3.74 -19.18
N LEU A 67 -10.89 2.46 -19.38
CA LEU A 67 -12.01 2.02 -20.23
C LEU A 67 -13.37 2.43 -19.65
N VAL A 68 -13.57 2.30 -18.33
CA VAL A 68 -14.78 2.78 -17.66
C VAL A 68 -14.95 4.28 -17.86
N ALA A 69 -13.90 5.06 -17.65
CA ALA A 69 -13.90 6.51 -17.85
C ALA A 69 -14.25 6.89 -19.30
N ARG A 70 -13.67 6.19 -20.26
CA ARG A 70 -13.79 6.51 -21.69
C ARG A 70 -15.11 6.08 -22.31
N LEU A 71 -15.64 4.92 -21.91
CA LEU A 71 -16.83 4.31 -22.49
C LEU A 71 -18.13 4.72 -21.78
N LEU A 72 -18.07 4.85 -20.43
CA LEU A 72 -19.26 5.17 -19.61
C LEU A 72 -19.25 6.59 -19.06
N GLY A 73 -18.10 7.28 -19.15
CA GLY A 73 -17.94 8.65 -18.68
C GLY A 73 -17.66 8.81 -17.19
N PRO A 74 -17.52 10.09 -16.74
CA PRO A 74 -17.07 10.38 -15.39
C PRO A 74 -18.08 9.98 -14.30
N ALA A 75 -19.40 10.07 -14.53
CA ALA A 75 -20.39 9.73 -13.52
C ALA A 75 -20.35 8.23 -13.14
N ALA A 76 -20.27 7.35 -14.15
CA ALA A 76 -20.16 5.91 -13.91
C ALA A 76 -18.85 5.55 -13.18
N LEU A 77 -17.74 6.20 -13.58
CA LEU A 77 -16.48 6.03 -12.87
C LEU A 77 -16.57 6.51 -11.40
N GLY A 78 -17.30 7.59 -11.14
CA GLY A 78 -17.52 8.11 -9.79
C GLY A 78 -18.27 7.12 -8.90
N ILE A 79 -19.39 6.59 -9.38
CA ILE A 79 -20.19 5.58 -8.69
C ILE A 79 -19.33 4.35 -8.39
N PHE A 80 -18.70 3.79 -9.40
CA PHE A 80 -17.84 2.62 -9.26
C PHE A 80 -16.70 2.86 -8.25
N SER A 81 -16.02 4.01 -8.32
CA SER A 81 -14.84 4.27 -7.49
C SER A 81 -15.20 4.45 -6.01
N VAL A 82 -16.32 5.13 -5.71
CA VAL A 82 -16.82 5.24 -4.32
C VAL A 82 -17.23 3.87 -3.81
N ALA A 83 -17.99 3.12 -4.61
CA ALA A 83 -18.44 1.78 -4.22
C ALA A 83 -17.25 0.82 -4.03
N TRP A 84 -16.23 0.89 -4.90
CA TRP A 84 -15.01 0.08 -4.76
C TRP A 84 -14.19 0.49 -3.53
N SER A 85 -13.97 1.78 -3.30
CA SER A 85 -13.21 2.28 -2.14
C SER A 85 -13.88 1.85 -0.82
N THR A 86 -15.20 1.95 -0.76
CA THR A 86 -15.99 1.48 0.39
C THR A 86 -15.87 -0.04 0.56
N THR A 87 -16.04 -0.80 -0.51
CA THR A 87 -15.95 -2.27 -0.49
C THR A 87 -14.54 -2.74 -0.10
N ASP A 88 -13.47 -2.14 -0.64
CA ASP A 88 -12.09 -2.50 -0.28
C ASP A 88 -11.81 -2.21 1.20
N THR A 89 -12.28 -1.07 1.71
CA THR A 89 -12.15 -0.71 3.13
C THR A 89 -12.88 -1.70 4.03
N ILE A 90 -14.15 -2.01 3.73
CA ILE A 90 -14.96 -2.97 4.51
C ILE A 90 -14.38 -4.39 4.39
N SER A 91 -13.79 -4.75 3.26
CA SER A 91 -13.15 -6.06 3.06
C SER A 91 -12.02 -6.35 4.05
N LYS A 92 -11.37 -5.30 4.61
CA LYS A 92 -10.36 -5.48 5.66
C LYS A 92 -10.98 -6.00 6.95
N ILE A 93 -12.21 -5.56 7.25
CA ILE A 93 -12.98 -6.11 8.38
C ILE A 93 -13.43 -7.53 8.04
N GLY A 94 -13.91 -7.76 6.80
CA GLY A 94 -14.35 -9.08 6.34
C GLY A 94 -13.27 -10.15 6.38
N VAL A 95 -12.01 -9.79 6.14
CA VAL A 95 -10.86 -10.71 6.23
C VAL A 95 -10.29 -10.78 7.66
N LEU A 96 -10.56 -9.78 8.53
CA LEU A 96 -10.07 -9.68 9.91
C LEU A 96 -8.55 -9.95 10.07
N GLY A 97 -7.72 -9.48 9.13
CA GLY A 97 -6.28 -9.68 9.19
C GLY A 97 -5.80 -11.12 9.07
N LEU A 98 -6.67 -12.06 8.68
CA LEU A 98 -6.33 -13.47 8.45
C LEU A 98 -5.23 -13.63 7.40
N ASP A 99 -5.19 -12.73 6.42
CA ASP A 99 -4.16 -12.69 5.37
C ASP A 99 -2.74 -12.55 5.94
N ASN A 100 -2.53 -11.73 6.98
CA ASN A 100 -1.22 -11.62 7.64
C ASN A 100 -0.99 -12.71 8.70
N ALA A 101 -2.02 -13.06 9.46
CA ALA A 101 -1.92 -14.13 10.43
C ALA A 101 -1.47 -15.44 9.77
N ILE A 102 -2.11 -15.82 8.66
CA ILE A 102 -1.83 -17.09 7.99
C ILE A 102 -0.39 -17.16 7.46
N ILE A 103 0.22 -16.06 7.02
CA ILE A 103 1.63 -16.03 6.62
C ILE A 103 2.51 -16.52 7.78
N THR A 104 2.31 -15.96 8.97
CA THR A 104 3.10 -16.29 10.16
C THR A 104 2.89 -17.74 10.61
N PHE A 105 1.63 -18.21 10.62
CA PHE A 105 1.31 -19.56 11.05
C PHE A 105 1.82 -20.63 10.07
N ILE A 106 1.69 -20.39 8.77
CA ILE A 106 2.23 -21.28 7.72
C ILE A 106 3.76 -21.31 7.80
N ALA A 107 4.44 -20.15 7.86
CA ALA A 107 5.89 -20.10 7.96
C ALA A 107 6.42 -20.86 9.18
N ARG A 108 5.75 -20.75 10.33
CA ARG A 108 6.09 -21.53 11.55
C ARG A 108 5.88 -23.03 11.36
N SER A 109 4.77 -23.44 10.72
CA SER A 109 4.49 -24.87 10.48
C SER A 109 5.49 -25.49 9.49
N GLU A 110 5.86 -24.76 8.44
CA GLU A 110 6.85 -25.18 7.46
C GLU A 110 8.26 -25.26 8.08
N ALA A 111 8.62 -24.35 8.98
CA ALA A 111 9.92 -24.38 9.69
C ALA A 111 10.08 -25.63 10.56
N VAL A 112 8.99 -26.22 11.08
CA VAL A 112 8.99 -27.45 11.88
C VAL A 112 8.71 -28.69 11.00
N GLY A 113 8.49 -28.53 9.67
CA GLY A 113 8.20 -29.63 8.76
C GLY A 113 6.75 -30.17 8.84
N ASP A 114 5.86 -29.53 9.62
CA ASP A 114 4.47 -29.98 9.80
C ASP A 114 3.56 -29.49 8.66
N ARG A 115 3.70 -30.10 7.51
CA ARG A 115 2.91 -29.79 6.30
C ARG A 115 1.43 -30.14 6.44
N LEU A 116 1.08 -31.12 7.26
CA LEU A 116 -0.33 -31.48 7.54
C LEU A 116 -1.03 -30.32 8.28
N ARG A 117 -0.33 -29.70 9.21
CA ARG A 117 -0.83 -28.51 9.91
C ARG A 117 -0.97 -27.32 8.98
N SER A 118 0.01 -27.08 8.09
CA SER A 118 -0.06 -26.04 7.06
C SER A 118 -1.32 -26.22 6.19
N ARG A 119 -1.62 -27.45 5.75
CA ARG A 119 -2.82 -27.77 4.97
C ARG A 119 -4.12 -27.54 5.74
N ARG A 120 -4.18 -27.91 7.02
CA ARG A 120 -5.34 -27.63 7.87
C ARG A 120 -5.57 -26.14 8.06
N LEU A 121 -4.50 -25.39 8.41
CA LEU A 121 -4.56 -23.95 8.57
C LEU A 121 -5.03 -23.25 7.29
N PHE A 122 -4.58 -23.69 6.12
CA PHE A 122 -5.03 -23.18 4.84
C PHE A 122 -6.55 -23.36 4.67
N ARG A 123 -7.07 -24.57 4.88
CA ARG A 123 -8.52 -24.84 4.77
C ARG A 123 -9.34 -24.03 5.76
N VAL A 124 -8.91 -23.99 7.02
CA VAL A 124 -9.56 -23.19 8.07
C VAL A 124 -9.63 -21.73 7.68
N ALA A 125 -8.49 -21.15 7.24
CA ALA A 125 -8.42 -19.75 6.89
C ALA A 125 -9.29 -19.40 5.67
N VAL A 126 -9.31 -20.27 4.64
CA VAL A 126 -10.15 -20.05 3.44
C VAL A 126 -11.63 -20.09 3.80
N VAL A 127 -12.08 -21.14 4.50
CA VAL A 127 -13.49 -21.27 4.89
C VAL A 127 -13.91 -20.11 5.79
N LEU A 128 -13.10 -19.81 6.82
CA LEU A 128 -13.37 -18.73 7.76
C LEU A 128 -13.43 -17.37 7.05
N GLY A 129 -12.46 -17.09 6.17
CA GLY A 129 -12.42 -15.82 5.45
C GLY A 129 -13.60 -15.65 4.47
N ILE A 130 -14.00 -16.70 3.75
CA ILE A 130 -15.16 -16.64 2.85
C ILE A 130 -16.45 -16.42 3.66
N VAL A 131 -16.69 -17.22 4.70
CA VAL A 131 -17.90 -17.12 5.52
C VAL A 131 -17.99 -15.75 6.18
N GLN A 132 -16.91 -15.30 6.80
CA GLN A 132 -16.85 -14.01 7.49
C GLN A 132 -17.04 -12.83 6.53
N SER A 133 -16.40 -12.86 5.34
CA SER A 133 -16.59 -11.85 4.31
C SER A 133 -18.01 -11.83 3.77
N ALA A 134 -18.64 -13.00 3.58
CA ALA A 134 -20.03 -13.09 3.14
C ALA A 134 -20.99 -12.53 4.21
N VAL A 135 -20.80 -12.91 5.48
CA VAL A 135 -21.61 -12.38 6.60
C VAL A 135 -21.45 -10.87 6.72
N THR A 136 -20.20 -10.35 6.65
CA THR A 136 -19.95 -8.91 6.67
C THR A 136 -20.62 -8.20 5.50
N ALA A 137 -20.56 -8.77 4.29
CA ALA A 137 -21.23 -8.21 3.12
C ALA A 137 -22.75 -8.13 3.34
N VAL A 138 -23.39 -9.21 3.81
CA VAL A 138 -24.84 -9.23 4.09
C VAL A 138 -25.21 -8.19 5.15
N ILE A 139 -24.48 -8.12 6.26
CA ILE A 139 -24.72 -7.13 7.32
C ILE A 139 -24.64 -5.71 6.76
N VAL A 140 -23.60 -5.40 5.99
CA VAL A 140 -23.38 -4.05 5.44
C VAL A 140 -24.42 -3.72 4.37
N ILE A 141 -24.76 -4.66 3.47
CA ILE A 141 -25.83 -4.46 2.46
C ILE A 141 -27.17 -4.15 3.16
N THR A 142 -27.50 -4.93 4.19
CA THR A 142 -28.73 -4.72 4.97
C THR A 142 -28.71 -3.35 5.67
N ALA A 143 -27.60 -3.01 6.31
CA ALA A 143 -27.43 -1.72 6.97
C ALA A 143 -27.57 -0.54 5.99
N ILE A 144 -26.90 -0.59 4.84
CA ILE A 144 -26.97 0.45 3.82
C ILE A 144 -28.41 0.61 3.32
N ARG A 145 -29.10 -0.47 3.00
CA ARG A 145 -30.50 -0.42 2.54
C ARG A 145 -31.44 0.17 3.60
N LEU A 146 -31.23 -0.19 4.87
CA LEU A 146 -32.06 0.28 5.97
C LEU A 146 -31.83 1.77 6.28
N PHE A 147 -30.57 2.20 6.23
CA PHE A 147 -30.19 3.58 6.59
C PHE A 147 -30.02 4.53 5.39
N SER A 148 -30.11 4.03 4.14
CA SER A 148 -29.93 4.84 2.92
C SER A 148 -30.81 6.08 2.89
N HIS A 149 -32.07 5.95 3.32
CA HIS A 149 -33.03 7.06 3.37
C HIS A 149 -32.64 8.12 4.41
N ARG A 150 -32.15 7.70 5.58
CA ARG A 150 -31.69 8.62 6.63
C ARG A 150 -30.37 9.31 6.26
N LEU A 151 -29.51 8.63 5.52
CA LEU A 151 -28.22 9.15 5.07
C LEU A 151 -28.32 9.94 3.75
N HIS A 152 -29.53 10.07 3.18
CA HIS A 152 -29.80 10.76 1.90
C HIS A 152 -28.86 10.32 0.76
N LEU A 153 -28.50 9.04 0.74
CA LEU A 153 -27.60 8.49 -0.29
C LEU A 153 -28.34 8.41 -1.63
N GLN A 154 -27.60 8.71 -2.71
CA GLN A 154 -28.13 8.56 -4.07
C GLN A 154 -28.52 7.10 -4.35
N PRO A 155 -29.71 6.81 -4.90
CA PRO A 155 -30.18 5.43 -5.16
C PRO A 155 -29.23 4.61 -6.05
N GLU A 156 -28.60 5.28 -7.04
CA GLU A 156 -27.62 4.65 -7.92
C GLU A 156 -26.38 4.20 -7.14
N MET A 157 -25.92 4.99 -6.18
CA MET A 157 -24.78 4.67 -5.32
C MET A 157 -25.10 3.50 -4.39
N VAL A 158 -26.29 3.48 -3.79
CA VAL A 158 -26.75 2.39 -2.91
C VAL A 158 -26.79 1.07 -3.69
N SER A 159 -27.30 1.09 -4.92
CA SER A 159 -27.41 -0.09 -5.78
C SER A 159 -26.02 -0.60 -6.19
N ALA A 160 -25.13 0.28 -6.66
CA ALA A 160 -23.77 -0.06 -7.03
C ALA A 160 -22.98 -0.64 -5.85
N LEU A 161 -23.12 -0.02 -4.66
CA LEU A 161 -22.46 -0.49 -3.45
C LEU A 161 -22.96 -1.86 -3.01
N ALA A 162 -24.29 -2.10 -3.05
CA ALA A 162 -24.88 -3.39 -2.72
C ALA A 162 -24.41 -4.50 -3.67
N VAL A 163 -24.31 -4.22 -4.97
CA VAL A 163 -23.77 -5.16 -5.96
C VAL A 163 -22.29 -5.43 -5.70
N LEU A 164 -21.48 -4.38 -5.51
CA LEU A 164 -20.04 -4.53 -5.40
C LEU A 164 -19.59 -5.21 -4.09
N LEU A 165 -20.35 -5.07 -2.99
CA LEU A 165 -20.10 -5.80 -1.75
C LEU A 165 -20.16 -7.33 -1.93
N CYS A 166 -20.87 -7.83 -2.96
CA CYS A 166 -20.84 -9.25 -3.33
C CYS A 166 -19.47 -9.73 -3.82
N ALA A 167 -18.54 -8.81 -4.14
CA ALA A 167 -17.16 -9.17 -4.47
C ALA A 167 -16.32 -9.57 -3.24
N MET A 168 -16.76 -9.26 -2.01
CA MET A 168 -15.97 -9.47 -0.79
C MET A 168 -15.50 -10.91 -0.57
N PRO A 169 -16.32 -11.97 -0.78
CA PRO A 169 -15.84 -13.35 -0.67
C PRO A 169 -14.71 -13.68 -1.67
N GLY A 170 -14.79 -13.16 -2.91
CA GLY A 170 -13.74 -13.29 -3.91
C GLY A 170 -12.45 -12.59 -3.49
N VAL A 171 -12.57 -11.39 -2.91
CA VAL A 171 -11.46 -10.63 -2.33
C VAL A 171 -10.81 -11.40 -1.18
N ALA A 172 -11.57 -11.97 -0.26
CA ALA A 172 -11.07 -12.79 0.82
C ALA A 172 -10.33 -14.02 0.31
N LEU A 173 -10.91 -14.69 -0.69
CA LEU A 173 -10.34 -15.91 -1.28
C LEU A 173 -8.96 -15.67 -1.88
N TYR A 174 -8.77 -14.61 -2.70
CA TYR A 174 -7.46 -14.35 -3.28
C TYR A 174 -6.47 -13.89 -2.21
N ARG A 175 -6.86 -13.02 -1.27
CA ARG A 175 -5.96 -12.51 -0.22
C ARG A 175 -5.41 -13.64 0.65
N ILE A 176 -6.28 -14.52 1.13
CA ILE A 176 -5.87 -15.64 1.99
C ILE A 176 -5.01 -16.64 1.21
N SER A 177 -5.42 -17.02 0.00
CA SER A 177 -4.70 -18.01 -0.81
C SER A 177 -3.30 -17.53 -1.22
N THR A 178 -3.16 -16.26 -1.62
CA THR A 178 -1.83 -15.69 -1.92
C THR A 178 -0.98 -15.54 -0.67
N SER A 179 -1.58 -15.25 0.49
CA SER A 179 -0.89 -15.17 1.76
C SER A 179 -0.35 -16.52 2.23
N VAL A 180 -1.07 -17.60 2.01
CA VAL A 180 -0.57 -18.97 2.23
C VAL A 180 0.66 -19.24 1.36
N SER A 181 0.59 -18.91 0.07
CA SER A 181 1.73 -19.06 -0.86
C SER A 181 2.95 -18.25 -0.41
N ARG A 182 2.74 -17.02 0.07
CA ARG A 182 3.81 -16.18 0.64
C ARG A 182 4.40 -16.79 1.91
N GLY A 183 3.58 -17.38 2.78
CA GLY A 183 4.04 -18.13 3.95
C GLY A 183 4.93 -19.33 3.61
N MET A 184 4.72 -19.92 2.43
CA MET A 184 5.56 -20.99 1.85
C MET A 184 6.70 -20.44 0.96
N LYS A 185 6.98 -19.14 1.01
CA LYS A 185 8.00 -18.42 0.22
C LYS A 185 7.76 -18.43 -1.30
N VAL A 186 6.55 -18.70 -1.77
CA VAL A 186 6.19 -18.70 -3.20
C VAL A 186 5.48 -17.38 -3.54
N MET A 187 6.25 -16.36 -3.93
CA MET A 187 5.75 -15.01 -4.26
C MET A 187 5.03 -14.94 -5.61
N GLN A 188 5.35 -15.84 -6.53
CA GLN A 188 4.85 -15.82 -7.92
C GLN A 188 3.31 -15.96 -8.00
N HIS A 189 2.69 -16.66 -7.07
CA HIS A 189 1.24 -16.87 -7.07
C HIS A 189 0.44 -15.57 -6.90
N ASP A 190 0.98 -14.59 -6.16
CA ASP A 190 0.37 -13.27 -6.01
C ASP A 190 0.45 -12.48 -7.33
N ILE A 191 1.57 -12.58 -8.05
CA ILE A 191 1.73 -11.95 -9.36
C ILE A 191 0.75 -12.54 -10.37
N TYR A 192 0.66 -13.87 -10.46
CA TYR A 192 -0.24 -14.53 -11.41
C TYR A 192 -1.71 -14.24 -11.11
N SER A 193 -2.14 -14.27 -9.85
CA SER A 193 -3.54 -14.08 -9.50
C SER A 193 -3.95 -12.59 -9.51
N ARG A 194 -3.26 -11.74 -8.72
CA ARG A 194 -3.59 -10.32 -8.58
C ARG A 194 -2.99 -9.43 -9.65
N GLY A 195 -1.75 -9.72 -10.05
CA GLY A 195 -1.02 -8.89 -11.00
C GLY A 195 -1.52 -9.05 -12.43
N VAL A 196 -1.87 -10.27 -12.82
CA VAL A 196 -2.21 -10.60 -14.21
C VAL A 196 -3.67 -11.02 -14.36
N THR A 197 -4.11 -12.06 -13.63
CA THR A 197 -5.47 -12.62 -13.82
C THR A 197 -6.56 -11.62 -13.47
N GLU A 198 -6.47 -10.96 -12.33
CA GLU A 198 -7.53 -10.02 -11.88
C GLU A 198 -7.75 -8.88 -12.88
N PRO A 199 -6.72 -8.11 -13.31
CA PRO A 199 -6.92 -7.01 -14.26
C PRO A 199 -7.44 -7.48 -15.62
N ILE A 200 -6.91 -8.59 -16.14
CA ILE A 200 -7.34 -9.15 -17.44
C ILE A 200 -8.80 -9.63 -17.35
N ALA A 201 -9.11 -10.45 -16.35
CA ALA A 201 -10.47 -10.97 -16.16
C ALA A 201 -11.48 -9.84 -15.93
N THR A 202 -11.13 -8.82 -15.13
CA THR A 202 -12.00 -7.66 -14.91
C THR A 202 -12.22 -6.87 -16.21
N THR A 203 -11.17 -6.64 -17.00
CA THR A 203 -11.29 -5.90 -18.27
C THR A 203 -12.13 -6.67 -19.29
N LEU A 204 -11.87 -7.96 -19.45
CA LEU A 204 -12.65 -8.81 -20.38
C LEU A 204 -14.12 -8.93 -19.92
N ALA A 205 -14.36 -9.14 -18.63
CA ALA A 205 -15.70 -9.18 -18.07
C ALA A 205 -16.46 -7.86 -18.25
N PHE A 206 -15.75 -6.72 -18.16
CA PHE A 206 -16.33 -5.40 -18.41
C PHE A 206 -16.78 -5.24 -19.86
N LEU A 207 -15.91 -5.57 -20.80
CA LEU A 207 -16.24 -5.48 -22.22
C LEU A 207 -17.42 -6.42 -22.56
N PHE A 208 -17.42 -7.63 -22.01
CA PHE A 208 -18.49 -8.59 -22.20
C PHE A 208 -19.81 -8.11 -21.57
N ALA A 209 -19.77 -7.56 -20.35
CA ALA A 209 -20.94 -7.00 -19.68
C ALA A 209 -21.55 -5.83 -20.47
N LEU A 210 -20.73 -5.01 -21.12
CA LEU A 210 -21.21 -3.94 -22.00
C LEU A 210 -21.94 -4.49 -23.23
N VAL A 211 -21.41 -5.54 -23.87
CA VAL A 211 -22.02 -6.16 -25.05
C VAL A 211 -23.37 -6.81 -24.72
N ILE A 212 -23.50 -7.42 -23.53
CA ILE A 212 -24.75 -8.05 -23.08
C ILE A 212 -25.80 -7.02 -22.61
N GLY A 213 -25.39 -5.76 -22.41
CA GLY A 213 -26.34 -4.70 -22.05
C GLY A 213 -26.50 -4.46 -20.54
N PHE A 214 -25.55 -4.85 -19.70
CA PHE A 214 -25.56 -4.49 -18.27
C PHE A 214 -25.44 -2.98 -18.03
N GLY A 215 -25.10 -2.19 -19.06
CA GLY A 215 -25.10 -0.73 -19.02
C GLY A 215 -24.28 -0.14 -17.86
N LYS A 216 -24.95 0.62 -16.99
CA LYS A 216 -24.29 1.33 -15.87
C LYS A 216 -23.67 0.41 -14.82
N PHE A 217 -24.14 -0.85 -14.69
CA PHE A 217 -23.62 -1.82 -13.70
C PHE A 217 -22.50 -2.71 -14.25
N ALA A 218 -22.10 -2.52 -15.50
CA ALA A 218 -21.03 -3.31 -16.11
C ALA A 218 -19.70 -3.24 -15.32
N PRO A 219 -19.26 -2.11 -14.74
CA PRO A 219 -18.04 -2.06 -13.96
C PRO A 219 -18.10 -2.89 -12.66
N GLU A 220 -19.24 -2.87 -11.96
CA GLU A 220 -19.46 -3.62 -10.71
C GLU A 220 -19.46 -5.12 -10.96
N VAL A 221 -20.20 -5.57 -11.98
CA VAL A 221 -20.26 -6.98 -12.39
C VAL A 221 -18.86 -7.46 -12.81
N ALA A 222 -18.14 -6.65 -13.59
CA ALA A 222 -16.79 -6.96 -14.00
C ALA A 222 -15.83 -7.13 -12.82
N ALA A 223 -15.92 -6.25 -11.82
CA ALA A 223 -15.08 -6.33 -10.62
C ALA A 223 -15.40 -7.58 -9.78
N ILE A 224 -16.68 -7.99 -9.68
CA ILE A 224 -17.07 -9.24 -9.02
C ILE A 224 -16.45 -10.44 -9.75
N LEU A 225 -16.62 -10.52 -11.07
CA LEU A 225 -16.10 -11.63 -11.87
C LEU A 225 -14.57 -11.67 -11.86
N GLY A 226 -13.92 -10.51 -11.94
CA GLY A 226 -12.47 -10.42 -11.90
C GLY A 226 -11.89 -10.86 -10.56
N THR A 227 -12.47 -10.41 -9.44
CA THR A 227 -12.03 -10.82 -8.11
C THR A 227 -12.34 -12.29 -7.82
N ALA A 228 -13.47 -12.80 -8.27
CA ALA A 228 -13.83 -14.21 -8.14
C ALA A 228 -12.85 -15.10 -8.94
N THR A 229 -12.58 -14.75 -10.20
CA THR A 229 -11.61 -15.46 -11.06
C THR A 229 -10.22 -15.45 -10.44
N SER A 230 -9.75 -14.30 -9.99
CA SER A 230 -8.48 -14.17 -9.27
C SER A 230 -8.43 -15.05 -8.03
N GLY A 231 -9.54 -15.07 -7.26
CA GLY A 231 -9.69 -15.92 -6.08
C GLY A 231 -9.59 -17.41 -6.39
N VAL A 232 -10.27 -17.86 -7.44
CA VAL A 232 -10.22 -19.27 -7.88
C VAL A 232 -8.81 -19.64 -8.36
N VAL A 233 -8.16 -18.79 -9.15
CA VAL A 233 -6.78 -19.03 -9.61
C VAL A 233 -5.82 -19.07 -8.42
N ALA A 234 -5.93 -18.13 -7.47
CA ALA A 234 -5.11 -18.12 -6.26
C ALA A 234 -5.31 -19.38 -5.41
N LEU A 235 -6.58 -19.83 -5.25
CA LEU A 235 -6.93 -21.06 -4.54
C LEU A 235 -6.34 -22.29 -5.22
N ALA A 236 -6.45 -22.38 -6.55
CA ALA A 236 -5.89 -23.48 -7.33
C ALA A 236 -4.38 -23.55 -7.22
N LEU A 237 -3.68 -22.41 -7.33
CA LEU A 237 -2.23 -22.32 -7.19
C LEU A 237 -1.77 -22.69 -5.76
N ALA A 238 -2.42 -22.16 -4.73
CA ALA A 238 -2.11 -22.50 -3.35
C ALA A 238 -2.39 -23.99 -3.05
N SER A 239 -3.50 -24.55 -3.58
CA SER A 239 -3.85 -25.95 -3.41
C SER A 239 -2.83 -26.90 -4.02
N LYS A 240 -2.18 -26.52 -5.14
CA LYS A 240 -1.10 -27.31 -5.76
C LYS A 240 0.08 -27.53 -4.82
N LEU A 241 0.38 -26.59 -3.92
CA LEU A 241 1.46 -26.71 -2.94
C LEU A 241 1.25 -27.87 -1.96
N PHE A 242 -0.02 -28.24 -1.72
CA PHE A 242 -0.41 -29.30 -0.80
C PHE A 242 -0.84 -30.60 -1.49
N ARG A 243 -0.72 -30.69 -2.82
CA ARG A 243 -1.21 -31.83 -3.63
C ARG A 243 -0.52 -33.16 -3.30
N ARG A 244 0.75 -33.12 -2.91
CA ARG A 244 1.54 -34.31 -2.57
C ARG A 244 1.36 -34.81 -1.14
N ILE A 245 0.58 -34.10 -0.32
CA ILE A 245 0.32 -34.46 1.06
C ILE A 245 -0.88 -35.40 1.10
N PRO A 246 -0.78 -36.62 1.66
CA PRO A 246 -1.88 -37.56 1.72
C PRO A 246 -3.09 -36.97 2.47
N ALA A 247 -4.28 -37.30 2.01
CA ALA A 247 -5.52 -36.86 2.64
C ALA A 247 -5.76 -37.72 3.90
N HIS A 248 -5.25 -37.27 5.04
CA HIS A 248 -5.53 -37.92 6.32
C HIS A 248 -6.82 -37.39 6.94
N ARG A 249 -7.53 -38.24 7.70
CA ARG A 249 -8.77 -37.85 8.44
C ARG A 249 -8.54 -36.68 9.39
N ASP A 250 -7.29 -36.45 9.85
CA ASP A 250 -6.90 -35.31 10.72
C ASP A 250 -6.84 -33.96 10.02
N ALA A 251 -7.12 -33.88 8.73
CA ALA A 251 -7.19 -32.62 7.98
C ALA A 251 -8.52 -31.86 8.17
N VAL A 252 -9.35 -32.28 9.12
CA VAL A 252 -10.60 -31.58 9.48
C VAL A 252 -10.25 -30.27 10.22
N PRO A 253 -10.90 -29.15 9.87
CA PRO A 253 -10.70 -27.88 10.57
C PRO A 253 -10.99 -28.03 12.08
N ARG A 254 -10.03 -27.61 12.92
CA ARG A 254 -10.22 -27.59 14.37
C ARG A 254 -10.64 -26.21 14.83
N LEU A 255 -11.73 -26.11 15.58
CA LEU A 255 -12.23 -24.84 16.12
C LEU A 255 -11.18 -24.10 16.95
N SER A 256 -10.30 -24.84 17.64
CA SER A 256 -9.17 -24.27 18.38
C SER A 256 -8.15 -23.55 17.49
N GLU A 257 -7.91 -24.02 16.28
CA GLU A 257 -7.02 -23.36 15.31
C GLU A 257 -7.67 -22.10 14.75
N ALA A 258 -8.98 -22.12 14.45
CA ALA A 258 -9.74 -20.95 14.06
C ALA A 258 -9.69 -19.85 15.13
N ARG A 259 -9.96 -20.20 16.40
CA ARG A 259 -9.91 -19.26 17.52
C ARG A 259 -8.52 -18.64 17.71
N ARG A 260 -7.45 -19.42 17.54
CA ARG A 260 -6.06 -18.90 17.60
C ARG A 260 -5.76 -17.94 16.45
N LEU A 261 -6.20 -18.26 15.22
CA LEU A 261 -6.05 -17.40 14.06
C LEU A 261 -6.76 -16.06 14.29
N ILE A 262 -8.03 -16.08 14.69
CA ILE A 262 -8.83 -14.88 14.96
C ILE A 262 -8.19 -14.03 16.06
N GLY A 263 -7.80 -14.64 17.18
CA GLY A 263 -7.19 -13.92 18.30
C GLY A 263 -5.89 -13.20 17.93
N TYR A 264 -5.05 -13.85 17.09
CA TYR A 264 -3.82 -13.23 16.62
C TYR A 264 -4.08 -12.15 15.57
N SER A 265 -5.03 -12.37 14.68
CA SER A 265 -5.30 -11.47 13.56
C SER A 265 -6.05 -10.20 13.96
N ALA A 266 -6.84 -10.23 15.03
CA ALA A 266 -7.68 -9.10 15.45
C ALA A 266 -6.88 -7.80 15.66
N SER A 267 -5.72 -7.87 16.33
CA SER A 267 -4.88 -6.69 16.58
C SER A 267 -4.28 -6.10 15.30
N ILE A 268 -3.91 -6.96 14.34
CA ILE A 268 -3.36 -6.55 13.04
C ILE A 268 -4.47 -5.94 12.17
N SER A 269 -5.67 -6.47 12.29
CA SER A 269 -6.85 -6.04 11.55
C SER A 269 -7.21 -4.58 11.80
N VAL A 270 -7.19 -4.15 13.06
CA VAL A 270 -7.50 -2.75 13.43
C VAL A 270 -6.54 -1.78 12.73
N TYR A 271 -5.25 -2.05 12.77
CA TYR A 271 -4.25 -1.22 12.10
C TYR A 271 -4.47 -1.18 10.59
N GLN A 272 -4.69 -2.34 9.96
CA GLN A 272 -4.93 -2.41 8.53
C GLN A 272 -6.22 -1.70 8.10
N PHE A 273 -7.27 -1.85 8.89
CA PHE A 273 -8.54 -1.15 8.66
C PHE A 273 -8.35 0.36 8.70
N ILE A 274 -7.71 0.90 9.75
CA ILE A 274 -7.45 2.34 9.88
C ILE A 274 -6.68 2.87 8.68
N ASN A 275 -5.61 2.19 8.25
CA ASN A 275 -4.82 2.64 7.10
C ASN A 275 -5.58 2.53 5.77
N ALA A 276 -6.37 1.47 5.57
CA ALA A 276 -7.22 1.34 4.39
C ALA A 276 -8.31 2.42 4.36
N PHE A 277 -8.91 2.68 5.52
CA PHE A 277 -9.93 3.72 5.68
C PHE A 277 -9.36 5.11 5.34
N ILE A 278 -8.21 5.50 5.92
CA ILE A 278 -7.54 6.76 5.58
C ILE A 278 -7.28 6.86 4.07
N SER A 279 -6.85 5.76 3.44
CA SER A 279 -6.47 5.75 2.02
C SER A 279 -7.62 5.90 1.04
N GLY A 280 -8.86 5.60 1.44
CA GLY A 280 -10.06 5.69 0.61
C GLY A 280 -11.09 6.69 1.13
N LEU A 281 -10.79 7.36 2.24
CA LEU A 281 -11.75 8.20 2.97
C LEU A 281 -12.22 9.40 2.15
N ASP A 282 -11.35 9.98 1.35
CA ASP A 282 -11.66 11.09 0.45
C ASP A 282 -12.77 10.74 -0.56
N LEU A 283 -12.65 9.59 -1.21
CA LEU A 283 -13.68 9.10 -2.15
C LEU A 283 -14.97 8.71 -1.43
N ILE A 284 -14.88 8.05 -0.27
CA ILE A 284 -16.04 7.67 0.53
C ILE A 284 -16.80 8.90 0.99
N MET A 285 -16.09 9.91 1.50
CA MET A 285 -16.70 11.17 1.95
C MET A 285 -17.29 11.97 0.78
N LEU A 286 -16.58 12.05 -0.36
CA LEU A 286 -17.15 12.67 -1.55
C LEU A 286 -18.44 11.97 -2.00
N GLY A 287 -18.48 10.63 -1.96
CA GLY A 287 -19.70 9.88 -2.25
C GLY A 287 -20.86 10.22 -1.32
N TYR A 288 -20.60 10.43 -0.04
CA TYR A 288 -21.59 10.88 0.94
C TYR A 288 -22.07 12.32 0.65
N PHE A 289 -21.17 13.22 0.27
CA PHE A 289 -21.49 14.63 0.01
C PHE A 289 -22.03 14.92 -1.40
N VAL A 290 -22.26 13.91 -2.24
CA VAL A 290 -22.90 14.09 -3.56
C VAL A 290 -24.29 14.73 -3.38
N GLY A 291 -24.47 15.90 -3.99
CA GLY A 291 -25.72 16.69 -3.86
C GLY A 291 -25.87 17.49 -2.57
N HIS A 292 -24.95 17.36 -1.61
CA HIS A 292 -24.99 18.06 -0.31
C HIS A 292 -23.88 19.11 -0.16
N ALA A 293 -22.87 19.09 -1.04
CA ALA A 293 -21.79 20.06 -1.02
C ALA A 293 -21.63 20.74 -2.39
N PRO A 294 -21.13 21.99 -2.44
CA PRO A 294 -21.02 22.77 -3.66
C PRO A 294 -20.12 22.08 -4.68
N GLY A 295 -20.65 21.88 -5.91
CA GLY A 295 -19.93 21.27 -7.02
C GLY A 295 -19.60 19.77 -6.86
N VAL A 296 -20.10 19.10 -5.83
CA VAL A 296 -19.93 17.66 -5.63
C VAL A 296 -21.07 16.91 -6.33
N THR A 297 -20.77 16.38 -7.51
CA THR A 297 -21.67 15.57 -8.34
C THR A 297 -21.02 14.21 -8.61
N LEU A 298 -21.80 13.24 -9.04
CA LEU A 298 -21.25 11.92 -9.45
C LEU A 298 -20.15 12.07 -10.52
N ALA A 299 -20.31 13.03 -11.44
CA ALA A 299 -19.32 13.29 -12.48
C ALA A 299 -18.02 13.89 -11.90
N THR A 300 -18.11 14.88 -11.02
CA THR A 300 -16.91 15.48 -10.41
C THR A 300 -16.19 14.51 -9.48
N VAL A 301 -16.91 13.61 -8.80
CA VAL A 301 -16.32 12.50 -8.03
C VAL A 301 -15.59 11.53 -8.96
N GLY A 302 -16.13 11.26 -10.15
CA GLY A 302 -15.45 10.42 -11.15
C GLY A 302 -14.17 11.04 -11.67
N VAL A 303 -14.19 12.35 -11.96
CA VAL A 303 -12.97 13.09 -12.31
C VAL A 303 -11.95 13.00 -11.18
N TYR A 304 -12.37 13.23 -9.95
CA TYR A 304 -11.49 13.12 -8.78
C TYR A 304 -10.94 11.71 -8.60
N SER A 305 -11.71 10.66 -8.88
CA SER A 305 -11.22 9.28 -8.80
C SER A 305 -10.12 8.98 -9.84
N ALA A 306 -10.23 9.55 -11.06
CA ALA A 306 -9.17 9.46 -12.07
C ALA A 306 -7.90 10.20 -11.60
N VAL A 307 -8.05 11.35 -10.94
CA VAL A 307 -6.97 12.09 -10.30
C VAL A 307 -6.27 11.22 -9.24
N VAL A 308 -7.02 10.64 -8.31
CA VAL A 308 -6.48 9.76 -7.26
C VAL A 308 -5.81 8.54 -7.87
N GLY A 309 -6.44 7.89 -8.87
CA GLY A 309 -5.89 6.75 -9.58
C GLY A 309 -4.53 7.05 -10.23
N THR A 310 -4.41 8.22 -10.88
CA THR A 310 -3.18 8.69 -11.52
C THR A 310 -2.10 9.00 -10.46
N ALA A 311 -2.43 9.73 -9.41
CA ALA A 311 -1.50 10.11 -8.34
C ALA A 311 -1.03 8.91 -7.50
N ASN A 312 -1.83 7.84 -7.38
CA ASN A 312 -1.46 6.61 -6.68
C ASN A 312 -0.22 5.90 -7.27
N GLY A 313 0.14 6.20 -8.52
CA GLY A 313 1.41 5.77 -9.11
C GLY A 313 2.63 6.18 -8.27
N LEU A 314 2.60 7.34 -7.61
CA LEU A 314 3.67 7.83 -6.74
C LEU A 314 3.90 6.95 -5.49
N ARG A 315 2.84 6.36 -4.95
CA ARG A 315 2.94 5.44 -3.79
C ARG A 315 3.70 4.16 -4.13
N LYS A 316 3.74 3.77 -5.41
CA LYS A 316 4.49 2.57 -5.85
C LYS A 316 6.00 2.74 -5.72
N VAL A 317 6.50 3.97 -5.71
CA VAL A 317 7.93 4.25 -5.45
C VAL A 317 8.34 3.66 -4.09
N ASN A 318 7.59 3.94 -3.03
CA ASN A 318 7.88 3.37 -1.72
C ASN A 318 7.74 1.83 -1.70
N GLN A 319 6.78 1.26 -2.42
CA GLN A 319 6.58 -0.19 -2.50
C GLN A 319 7.77 -0.91 -3.16
N ALA A 320 8.53 -0.23 -4.02
CA ALA A 320 9.74 -0.79 -4.62
C ALA A 320 10.91 -0.86 -3.63
N PHE A 321 11.03 0.14 -2.74
CA PHE A 321 12.14 0.23 -1.79
C PHE A 321 11.89 -0.51 -0.47
N ASN A 322 10.66 -0.53 0.01
CA ASN A 322 10.30 -1.03 1.34
C ASN A 322 10.69 -2.51 1.60
N PRO A 323 10.54 -3.47 0.67
CA PRO A 323 10.94 -4.86 0.88
C PRO A 323 12.44 -5.05 1.12
N ILE A 324 13.28 -4.15 0.62
CA ILE A 324 14.73 -4.17 0.80
C ILE A 324 15.11 -3.42 2.09
N PHE A 325 14.47 -2.28 2.33
CA PHE A 325 14.80 -1.40 3.45
C PHE A 325 14.41 -1.99 4.81
N ALA A 326 13.23 -2.61 4.92
CA ALA A 326 12.72 -3.12 6.18
C ALA A 326 13.64 -4.15 6.86
N PRO A 327 14.14 -5.22 6.20
CA PRO A 327 15.06 -6.18 6.82
C PRO A 327 16.43 -5.58 7.13
N VAL A 328 16.92 -4.64 6.30
CA VAL A 328 18.22 -3.96 6.52
C VAL A 328 18.16 -3.13 7.80
N VAL A 329 17.12 -2.31 7.97
CA VAL A 329 16.95 -1.51 9.20
C VAL A 329 16.72 -2.40 10.42
N ALA A 330 15.93 -3.48 10.28
CA ALA A 330 15.70 -4.42 11.39
C ALA A 330 17.02 -5.06 11.85
N GLY A 331 17.90 -5.46 10.93
CA GLY A 331 19.22 -6.00 11.25
C GLY A 331 20.12 -5.00 11.97
N MET A 332 20.23 -3.76 11.46
CA MET A 332 21.03 -2.70 12.05
C MET A 332 20.54 -2.31 13.45
N THR A 333 19.23 -2.23 13.64
CA THR A 333 18.65 -1.90 14.96
C THR A 333 18.81 -3.02 15.97
N ALA A 334 18.79 -4.28 15.54
CA ALA A 334 19.02 -5.44 16.40
C ALA A 334 20.48 -5.52 16.90
N THR A 335 21.44 -5.05 16.10
CA THR A 335 22.87 -4.97 16.48
C THR A 335 23.22 -3.68 17.24
N GLY A 336 22.25 -2.77 17.48
CA GLY A 336 22.48 -1.50 18.16
C GLY A 336 23.15 -0.41 17.32
N ASP A 337 23.33 -0.64 16.01
CA ASP A 337 23.95 0.32 15.09
C ASP A 337 22.94 1.35 14.60
N HIS A 338 22.47 2.19 15.53
CA HIS A 338 21.45 3.21 15.25
C HIS A 338 21.96 4.32 14.32
N GLU A 339 23.24 4.63 14.35
CA GLU A 339 23.84 5.67 13.51
C GLU A 339 23.83 5.25 12.04
N ARG A 340 24.22 4.02 11.76
CA ARG A 340 24.20 3.45 10.41
C ARG A 340 22.77 3.30 9.88
N ALA A 341 21.81 2.93 10.75
CA ALA A 341 20.40 2.87 10.40
C ALA A 341 19.84 4.25 10.03
N ALA A 342 20.19 5.31 10.79
CA ALA A 342 19.81 6.69 10.50
C ALA A 342 20.41 7.21 9.19
N HIS A 343 21.69 6.90 8.93
CA HIS A 343 22.35 7.23 7.67
C HIS A 343 21.69 6.56 6.46
N THR A 344 21.39 5.25 6.57
CA THR A 344 20.69 4.48 5.53
C THR A 344 19.31 5.06 5.24
N TYR A 345 18.57 5.42 6.29
CA TYR A 345 17.27 6.11 6.17
C TYR A 345 17.40 7.45 5.43
N SER A 346 18.36 8.27 5.83
CA SER A 346 18.58 9.60 5.24
C SER A 346 18.94 9.53 3.75
N ASN A 347 19.82 8.60 3.37
CA ASN A 347 20.20 8.38 1.98
C ASN A 347 19.00 7.91 1.14
N LEU A 348 18.22 6.97 1.66
CA LEU A 348 17.04 6.48 0.95
C LEU A 348 15.96 7.57 0.83
N ALA A 349 15.77 8.37 1.87
CA ALA A 349 14.86 9.53 1.85
C ALA A 349 15.27 10.53 0.76
N GLN A 350 16.56 10.84 0.62
CA GLN A 350 17.08 11.69 -0.45
C GLN A 350 16.80 11.11 -1.85
N TRP A 351 17.06 9.80 -2.07
CA TRP A 351 16.77 9.14 -3.32
C TRP A 351 15.28 9.17 -3.68
N MET A 352 14.42 8.96 -2.68
CA MET A 352 12.98 9.07 -2.90
C MET A 352 12.56 10.48 -3.31
N LEU A 353 13.14 11.53 -2.73
CA LEU A 353 12.86 12.91 -3.13
C LEU A 353 13.29 13.20 -4.56
N TRP A 354 14.46 12.69 -5.01
CA TRP A 354 14.91 12.82 -6.39
C TRP A 354 13.95 12.19 -7.41
N ILE A 355 13.19 11.17 -7.01
CA ILE A 355 12.19 10.50 -7.86
C ILE A 355 10.81 11.15 -7.72
N LEU A 356 10.37 11.42 -6.49
CA LEU A 356 9.00 11.88 -6.23
C LEU A 356 8.77 13.33 -6.65
N LEU A 357 9.73 14.23 -6.41
CA LEU A 357 9.55 15.65 -6.71
C LEU A 357 9.34 15.94 -8.21
N PRO A 358 10.13 15.38 -9.15
CA PRO A 358 9.87 15.61 -10.55
C PRO A 358 8.54 15.01 -11.02
N LEU A 359 8.13 13.87 -10.47
CA LEU A 359 6.83 13.28 -10.81
C LEU A 359 5.66 14.14 -10.32
N VAL A 360 5.76 14.71 -9.11
CA VAL A 360 4.75 15.67 -8.59
C VAL A 360 4.71 16.91 -9.46
N ALA A 361 5.87 17.48 -9.82
CA ALA A 361 5.95 18.69 -10.65
C ALA A 361 5.31 18.45 -12.04
N VAL A 362 5.61 17.33 -12.68
CA VAL A 362 5.00 16.96 -13.97
C VAL A 362 3.48 16.82 -13.85
N MET A 363 2.99 16.15 -12.80
CA MET A 363 1.54 16.02 -12.56
C MET A 363 0.87 17.37 -12.27
N ALA A 364 1.54 18.29 -11.60
CA ALA A 364 1.02 19.63 -11.33
C ALA A 364 1.02 20.51 -12.60
N LEU A 365 2.11 20.49 -13.39
CA LEU A 365 2.28 21.32 -14.56
C LEU A 365 1.47 20.82 -15.78
N ALA A 366 1.45 19.51 -16.00
CA ALA A 366 0.79 18.87 -17.14
C ALA A 366 -0.52 18.15 -16.77
N GLY A 367 -1.13 18.48 -15.65
CA GLY A 367 -2.31 17.77 -15.12
C GLY A 367 -3.47 17.65 -16.09
N GLY A 368 -3.79 18.72 -16.81
CA GLY A 368 -4.85 18.72 -17.83
C GLY A 368 -4.53 17.86 -19.04
N ALA A 369 -3.26 17.87 -19.50
CA ALA A 369 -2.80 17.01 -20.58
C ALA A 369 -2.87 15.53 -20.17
N ILE A 370 -2.40 15.18 -18.96
CA ILE A 370 -2.45 13.82 -18.42
C ILE A 370 -3.90 13.33 -18.31
N LEU A 371 -4.78 14.12 -17.71
CA LEU A 371 -6.18 13.73 -17.49
C LEU A 371 -6.99 13.72 -18.81
N SER A 372 -6.56 14.43 -19.83
CA SER A 372 -7.22 14.39 -21.15
C SER A 372 -7.22 13.00 -21.80
N ILE A 373 -6.33 12.12 -21.37
CA ILE A 373 -6.27 10.71 -21.79
C ILE A 373 -7.60 10.00 -21.45
N TYR A 374 -8.19 10.31 -20.28
CA TYR A 374 -9.50 9.76 -19.88
C TYR A 374 -10.66 10.39 -20.63
N GLY A 375 -10.49 11.58 -21.21
CA GLY A 375 -11.48 12.32 -21.96
C GLY A 375 -11.48 13.82 -21.63
N ALA A 376 -12.15 14.63 -22.47
CA ALA A 376 -12.16 16.09 -22.31
C ALA A 376 -12.74 16.55 -20.95
N ALA A 377 -13.78 15.87 -20.46
CA ALA A 377 -14.43 16.18 -19.17
C ALA A 377 -13.49 16.04 -17.97
N PHE A 378 -12.42 15.24 -18.08
CA PHE A 378 -11.49 15.02 -16.96
C PHE A 378 -10.46 16.13 -16.80
N ARG A 379 -10.29 17.03 -17.79
CA ARG A 379 -9.34 18.16 -17.70
C ARG A 379 -9.61 19.10 -16.53
N GLN A 380 -10.86 19.24 -16.10
CA GLN A 380 -11.22 20.04 -14.92
C GLN A 380 -10.54 19.58 -13.63
N GLY A 381 -10.06 18.34 -13.56
CA GLY A 381 -9.31 17.79 -12.44
C GLY A 381 -7.84 18.21 -12.37
N ALA A 382 -7.34 19.02 -13.33
CA ALA A 382 -5.92 19.38 -13.42
C ALA A 382 -5.36 19.99 -12.13
N ALA A 383 -6.08 20.92 -11.53
CA ALA A 383 -5.65 21.55 -10.26
C ALA A 383 -5.64 20.55 -9.09
N TRP A 384 -6.61 19.65 -9.04
CA TRP A 384 -6.67 18.61 -8.00
C TRP A 384 -5.53 17.60 -8.15
N LEU A 385 -5.09 17.32 -9.39
CA LEU A 385 -4.01 16.36 -9.63
C LEU A 385 -2.69 16.80 -8.98
N GLY A 386 -2.34 18.08 -9.04
CA GLY A 386 -1.15 18.60 -8.37
C GLY A 386 -1.21 18.42 -6.85
N ILE A 387 -2.34 18.73 -6.22
CA ILE A 387 -2.55 18.62 -4.76
C ILE A 387 -2.51 17.14 -4.32
N VAL A 388 -3.25 16.27 -5.02
CA VAL A 388 -3.32 14.83 -4.70
C VAL A 388 -2.00 14.12 -5.00
N ALA A 389 -1.27 14.55 -6.05
CA ALA A 389 0.08 14.07 -6.31
C ALA A 389 1.04 14.42 -5.16
N LEU A 390 1.00 15.67 -4.66
CA LEU A 390 1.78 16.07 -3.50
C LEU A 390 1.42 15.23 -2.27
N ALA A 391 0.12 15.02 -2.00
CA ALA A 391 -0.34 14.17 -0.91
C ALA A 391 0.14 12.71 -1.06
N SER A 392 0.10 12.15 -2.27
CA SER A 392 0.56 10.78 -2.56
C SER A 392 2.08 10.64 -2.44
N ALA A 393 2.83 11.63 -2.87
CA ALA A 393 4.28 11.68 -2.71
C ALA A 393 4.69 11.81 -1.25
N LEU A 394 4.01 12.69 -0.49
CA LEU A 394 4.24 12.84 0.95
C LEU A 394 3.93 11.53 1.68
N ASN A 395 2.82 10.85 1.35
CA ASN A 395 2.52 9.52 1.90
C ASN A 395 3.64 8.51 1.61
N ALA A 396 4.13 8.45 0.36
CA ALA A 396 5.20 7.55 -0.02
C ALA A 396 6.51 7.84 0.75
N PHE A 397 6.85 9.11 0.90
CA PHE A 397 8.04 9.56 1.63
C PHE A 397 7.94 9.23 3.13
N VAL A 398 6.82 9.56 3.74
CA VAL A 398 6.57 9.37 5.17
C VAL A 398 6.49 7.88 5.54
N ALA A 399 6.08 7.01 4.61
CA ALA A 399 6.03 5.57 4.82
C ALA A 399 7.39 4.91 5.12
N LEU A 400 8.51 5.54 4.77
CA LEU A 400 9.85 5.08 5.22
C LEU A 400 9.98 5.13 6.74
N GLY A 401 9.57 6.24 7.36
CA GLY A 401 9.57 6.37 8.83
C GLY A 401 8.63 5.39 9.52
N GLU A 402 7.50 5.05 8.87
CA GLU A 402 6.58 4.02 9.35
C GLU A 402 7.27 2.67 9.51
N THR A 403 8.05 2.27 8.52
CA THR A 403 8.76 0.99 8.54
C THR A 403 9.71 0.90 9.73
N VAL A 404 10.47 1.96 10.02
CA VAL A 404 11.37 2.03 11.17
C VAL A 404 10.60 1.92 12.50
N ILE A 405 9.52 2.72 12.64
CA ILE A 405 8.71 2.74 13.86
C ILE A 405 7.99 1.40 14.07
N MET A 406 7.51 0.78 12.99
CA MET A 406 6.81 -0.51 13.06
C MET A 406 7.73 -1.64 13.55
N VAL A 407 9.01 -1.62 13.15
CA VAL A 407 10.01 -2.62 13.61
C VAL A 407 10.34 -2.42 15.08
N GLN A 408 10.52 -1.19 15.54
CA GLN A 408 11.02 -0.91 16.90
C GLN A 408 9.91 -0.73 17.94
N ARG A 409 8.84 0.02 17.59
CA ARG A 409 7.74 0.37 18.49
C ARG A 409 6.37 0.35 17.81
N PRO A 410 5.80 -0.82 17.50
CA PRO A 410 4.54 -0.95 16.74
C PRO A 410 3.34 -0.24 17.38
N ARG A 411 3.33 -0.09 18.73
CA ARG A 411 2.27 0.63 19.45
C ARG A 411 2.24 2.12 19.10
N LEU A 412 3.41 2.76 18.92
CA LEU A 412 3.47 4.16 18.50
C LEU A 412 2.92 4.33 17.08
N ASN A 413 3.19 3.37 16.20
CA ASN A 413 2.66 3.41 14.85
C ASN A 413 1.13 3.36 14.81
N LEU A 414 0.51 2.53 15.68
CA LEU A 414 -0.95 2.50 15.84
C LEU A 414 -1.50 3.84 16.34
N LEU A 415 -0.84 4.46 17.32
CA LEU A 415 -1.21 5.78 17.84
C LEU A 415 -1.14 6.85 16.74
N HIS A 416 -0.04 6.87 15.95
CA HIS A 416 0.09 7.78 14.83
C HIS A 416 -1.03 7.59 13.80
N SER A 417 -1.38 6.34 13.48
CA SER A 417 -2.47 6.04 12.55
C SER A 417 -3.83 6.50 13.10
N ALA A 418 -4.08 6.36 14.40
CA ALA A 418 -5.31 6.83 15.04
C ALA A 418 -5.43 8.36 14.97
N ILE A 419 -4.36 9.09 15.33
CA ILE A 419 -4.31 10.56 15.24
C ILE A 419 -4.53 11.00 13.79
N THR A 420 -3.82 10.38 12.84
CA THR A 420 -3.92 10.68 11.41
C THR A 420 -5.34 10.44 10.90
N CYS A 421 -6.00 9.35 11.32
CA CYS A 421 -7.38 9.05 10.97
C CYS A 421 -8.35 10.12 11.50
N THR A 422 -8.19 10.54 12.74
CA THR A 422 -9.02 11.61 13.34
C THR A 422 -8.86 12.92 12.55
N VAL A 423 -7.63 13.29 12.22
CA VAL A 423 -7.35 14.49 11.42
C VAL A 423 -7.94 14.38 10.02
N ALA A 424 -7.85 13.20 9.38
CA ALA A 424 -8.42 12.96 8.06
C ALA A 424 -9.96 13.13 8.07
N VAL A 425 -10.63 12.49 9.03
CA VAL A 425 -12.09 12.59 9.16
C VAL A 425 -12.51 14.02 9.45
N ALA A 426 -11.92 14.67 10.44
CA ALA A 426 -12.24 16.04 10.81
C ALA A 426 -11.96 17.03 9.66
N GLY A 427 -10.82 16.89 9.00
CA GLY A 427 -10.43 17.72 7.86
C GLY A 427 -11.38 17.60 6.69
N LEU A 428 -11.76 16.37 6.30
CA LEU A 428 -12.69 16.15 5.19
C LEU A 428 -14.11 16.61 5.52
N LEU A 429 -14.61 16.36 6.74
CA LEU A 429 -15.92 16.83 7.19
C LEU A 429 -16.00 18.37 7.24
N TRP A 430 -14.89 19.04 7.47
CA TRP A 430 -14.83 20.50 7.49
C TRP A 430 -14.60 21.12 6.11
N LEU A 431 -13.72 20.53 5.28
CA LEU A 431 -13.31 21.09 3.99
C LEU A 431 -14.30 20.78 2.85
N ILE A 432 -14.86 19.57 2.77
CA ILE A 432 -15.77 19.21 1.68
C ILE A 432 -17.03 20.08 1.64
N PRO A 433 -17.75 20.33 2.75
CA PRO A 433 -18.95 21.17 2.70
C PRO A 433 -18.67 22.61 2.27
N ARG A 434 -17.43 23.12 2.48
CA ARG A 434 -17.04 24.49 2.13
C ARG A 434 -16.47 24.63 0.72
N PHE A 435 -15.63 23.68 0.31
CA PHE A 435 -14.81 23.76 -0.91
C PHE A 435 -15.08 22.63 -1.91
N GLY A 436 -16.08 21.80 -1.65
CA GLY A 436 -16.43 20.67 -2.53
C GLY A 436 -15.28 19.72 -2.77
N VAL A 437 -15.07 19.34 -4.03
CA VAL A 437 -14.01 18.41 -4.45
C VAL A 437 -12.59 18.95 -4.14
N THR A 438 -12.39 20.26 -4.24
CA THR A 438 -11.11 20.88 -3.87
C THR A 438 -10.85 20.70 -2.37
N GLY A 439 -11.91 20.76 -1.54
CA GLY A 439 -11.84 20.45 -0.12
C GLY A 439 -11.38 19.01 0.15
N ALA A 440 -11.81 18.04 -0.66
CA ALA A 440 -11.33 16.67 -0.56
C ALA A 440 -9.84 16.55 -0.90
N ALA A 441 -9.38 17.24 -1.96
CA ALA A 441 -7.98 17.24 -2.36
C ALA A 441 -7.04 17.77 -1.25
N PHE A 442 -7.42 18.87 -0.60
CA PHE A 442 -6.68 19.37 0.57
C PHE A 442 -6.89 18.50 1.81
N GLY A 443 -8.08 17.95 1.98
CA GLY A 443 -8.42 17.06 3.10
C GLY A 443 -7.57 15.78 3.15
N ILE A 444 -7.15 15.24 2.01
CA ILE A 444 -6.25 14.08 1.97
C ILE A 444 -4.77 14.47 2.16
N LEU A 445 -4.39 15.71 1.88
CA LEU A 445 -3.02 16.21 2.11
C LEU A 445 -2.75 16.40 3.62
N LEU A 446 -3.72 16.93 4.35
CA LEU A 446 -3.60 17.27 5.77
C LEU A 446 -3.16 16.10 6.66
N PRO A 447 -3.79 14.91 6.62
CA PRO A 447 -3.37 13.76 7.42
C PRO A 447 -1.94 13.30 7.12
N TYR A 448 -1.47 13.39 5.88
CA TYR A 448 -0.09 13.00 5.56
C TYR A 448 0.94 14.02 6.05
N ILE A 449 0.60 15.31 6.11
CA ILE A 449 1.43 16.33 6.77
C ILE A 449 1.56 16.00 8.26
N VAL A 450 0.44 15.76 8.95
CA VAL A 450 0.42 15.42 10.37
C VAL A 450 1.20 14.13 10.63
N GLN A 451 1.00 13.12 9.80
CA GLN A 451 1.74 11.86 9.89
C GLN A 451 3.25 12.05 9.70
N GLY A 452 3.65 12.93 8.77
CA GLY A 452 5.05 13.30 8.56
C GLY A 452 5.66 13.94 9.80
N ILE A 453 4.96 14.89 10.40
CA ILE A 453 5.39 15.57 11.63
C ILE A 453 5.53 14.58 12.78
N LEU A 454 4.53 13.72 13.01
CA LEU A 454 4.55 12.73 14.09
C LEU A 454 5.71 11.74 13.93
N ARG A 455 5.95 11.24 12.71
CA ARG A 455 7.04 10.29 12.44
C ARG A 455 8.40 10.95 12.56
N TYR A 456 8.56 12.16 12.03
CA TYR A 456 9.78 12.94 12.21
C TYR A 456 10.08 13.20 13.69
N ALA A 457 9.08 13.64 14.45
CA ALA A 457 9.20 13.85 15.88
C ALA A 457 9.61 12.56 16.62
N THR A 458 9.05 11.42 16.26
CA THR A 458 9.40 10.12 16.85
C THR A 458 10.84 9.71 16.53
N LEU A 459 11.28 9.86 15.29
CA LEU A 459 12.67 9.55 14.91
C LEU A 459 13.65 10.47 15.65
N ARG A 460 13.32 11.75 15.77
CA ARG A 460 14.19 12.75 16.40
C ARG A 460 14.25 12.64 17.94
N TRP A 461 13.09 12.50 18.60
CA TRP A 461 13.01 12.60 20.06
C TRP A 461 12.96 11.25 20.78
N VAL A 462 12.38 10.22 20.14
CA VAL A 462 12.24 8.90 20.76
C VAL A 462 13.40 7.98 20.39
N PHE A 463 13.88 8.05 19.13
CA PHE A 463 15.01 7.24 18.67
C PHE A 463 16.34 7.99 18.70
N HIS A 464 16.31 9.29 19.01
CA HIS A 464 17.49 10.17 19.09
C HIS A 464 18.34 10.18 17.82
N TRP A 465 17.71 9.94 16.65
CA TRP A 465 18.42 9.99 15.37
C TRP A 465 18.85 11.43 15.08
N LYS A 466 20.12 11.63 14.81
CA LYS A 466 20.65 12.93 14.39
C LYS A 466 20.07 13.29 13.04
N ASP A 467 19.64 14.54 12.91
CA ASP A 467 19.01 15.02 11.71
C ASP A 467 20.04 15.21 10.59
N SER A 468 19.86 14.48 9.49
CA SER A 468 20.60 14.67 8.25
C SER A 468 19.77 15.43 7.22
N TRP A 469 19.01 16.45 7.66
CA TRP A 469 18.20 17.30 6.78
C TRP A 469 19.03 17.93 5.65
N SER A 470 20.33 18.15 5.87
CA SER A 470 21.26 18.62 4.83
C SER A 470 21.26 17.76 3.58
N ASN A 471 21.10 16.44 3.73
CA ASN A 471 21.03 15.49 2.61
C ASN A 471 19.78 15.67 1.74
N ASN A 472 18.70 16.21 2.29
CA ASN A 472 17.45 16.43 1.58
C ASN A 472 17.36 17.78 0.86
N ARG A 473 18.31 18.70 1.10
CA ARG A 473 18.36 20.03 0.47
C ARG A 473 18.59 19.99 -1.05
N PRO A 474 19.52 19.18 -1.59
CA PRO A 474 19.81 19.19 -3.01
C PRO A 474 18.61 18.93 -3.92
N PRO A 475 17.75 17.89 -3.72
CA PRO A 475 16.58 17.67 -4.54
C PRO A 475 15.53 18.77 -4.41
N LEU A 476 15.40 19.42 -3.24
CA LEU A 476 14.49 20.54 -3.03
C LEU A 476 14.95 21.80 -3.77
N ILE A 477 16.26 22.13 -3.70
CA ILE A 477 16.85 23.25 -4.42
C ILE A 477 16.74 23.03 -5.94
N ALA A 478 17.07 21.82 -6.41
CA ALA A 478 16.95 21.47 -7.83
C ALA A 478 15.51 21.64 -8.33
N THR A 479 14.52 21.25 -7.52
CA THR A 479 13.09 21.44 -7.82
C THR A 479 12.74 22.92 -7.90
N GLY A 480 13.18 23.74 -6.94
CA GLY A 480 12.95 25.18 -6.95
C GLY A 480 13.52 25.87 -8.18
N ILE A 481 14.77 25.54 -8.55
CA ILE A 481 15.42 26.08 -9.76
C ILE A 481 14.67 25.64 -11.02
N ALA A 482 14.26 24.38 -11.11
CA ALA A 482 13.57 23.85 -12.28
C ALA A 482 12.13 24.38 -12.45
N LEU A 483 11.48 24.80 -11.36
CA LEU A 483 10.15 25.42 -11.42
C LEU A 483 10.16 26.78 -12.09
N VAL A 484 11.25 27.56 -12.01
CA VAL A 484 11.30 28.90 -12.60
C VAL A 484 11.04 28.89 -14.11
N PRO A 485 11.83 28.18 -14.95
CA PRO A 485 11.56 28.13 -16.38
C PRO A 485 10.24 27.45 -16.73
N ALA A 486 9.81 26.47 -15.94
CA ALA A 486 8.54 25.81 -16.15
C ALA A 486 7.34 26.75 -16.00
N VAL A 487 7.35 27.60 -14.96
CA VAL A 487 6.32 28.61 -14.72
C VAL A 487 6.34 29.67 -15.83
N VAL A 488 7.52 30.10 -16.26
CA VAL A 488 7.65 31.04 -17.40
C VAL A 488 7.06 30.43 -18.68
N CYS A 489 7.41 29.19 -19.03
CA CYS A 489 6.81 28.50 -20.17
C CYS A 489 5.27 28.38 -20.06
N ARG A 490 4.77 28.14 -18.84
CA ARG A 490 3.32 28.05 -18.58
C ARG A 490 2.61 29.39 -18.70
N ALA A 491 3.29 30.49 -18.39
CA ALA A 491 2.75 31.84 -18.53
C ALA A 491 2.77 32.36 -19.98
N LEU A 492 3.72 31.88 -20.79
CA LEU A 492 3.87 32.29 -22.18
C LEU A 492 3.04 31.47 -23.18
N LEU A 493 2.73 30.23 -22.81
CA LEU A 493 2.05 29.28 -23.70
C LEU A 493 0.77 28.75 -23.04
N ASP A 494 -0.35 28.90 -23.74
CA ASP A 494 -1.65 28.43 -23.27
C ASP A 494 -1.97 26.98 -23.67
N GLY A 495 -3.00 26.43 -23.02
CA GLY A 495 -3.56 25.15 -23.35
C GLY A 495 -2.66 23.94 -23.03
N ILE A 496 -2.82 22.87 -23.79
CA ILE A 496 -2.07 21.61 -23.60
C ILE A 496 -0.59 21.79 -23.99
N VAL A 497 -0.31 22.59 -25.01
CA VAL A 497 1.07 22.86 -25.45
C VAL A 497 1.86 23.52 -24.32
N GLY A 498 1.30 24.54 -23.67
CA GLY A 498 1.93 25.19 -22.53
C GLY A 498 2.13 24.25 -21.33
N GLN A 499 1.24 23.31 -21.10
CA GLN A 499 1.39 22.30 -20.06
C GLN A 499 2.53 21.32 -20.35
N VAL A 500 2.60 20.81 -21.58
CA VAL A 500 3.65 19.84 -21.98
C VAL A 500 5.01 20.51 -22.04
N THR A 501 5.11 21.72 -22.61
CA THR A 501 6.37 22.46 -22.67
C THR A 501 6.90 22.86 -21.29
N SER A 502 6.01 23.27 -20.37
CA SER A 502 6.40 23.57 -19.00
C SER A 502 6.92 22.34 -18.25
N ALA A 503 6.28 21.19 -18.41
CA ALA A 503 6.76 19.94 -17.83
C ALA A 503 8.11 19.49 -18.44
N ALA A 504 8.27 19.64 -19.76
CA ALA A 504 9.54 19.33 -20.45
C ALA A 504 10.67 20.26 -19.99
N ALA A 505 10.42 21.57 -19.88
CA ALA A 505 11.38 22.55 -19.37
C ALA A 505 11.79 22.23 -17.92
N PHE A 506 10.83 21.86 -17.07
CA PHE A 506 11.12 21.42 -15.71
C PHE A 506 12.04 20.20 -15.70
N LEU A 507 11.70 19.15 -16.45
CA LEU A 507 12.47 17.90 -16.49
C LEU A 507 13.88 18.11 -17.05
N ALA A 508 14.06 18.97 -18.05
CA ALA A 508 15.36 19.28 -18.61
C ALA A 508 16.29 19.94 -17.55
N VAL A 509 15.80 20.99 -16.86
CA VAL A 509 16.60 21.70 -15.85
C VAL A 509 16.85 20.84 -14.62
N PHE A 510 15.82 20.10 -14.16
CA PHE A 510 15.97 19.17 -13.04
C PHE A 510 16.97 18.05 -13.34
N GLY A 511 16.94 17.47 -14.55
CA GLY A 511 17.89 16.45 -15.00
C GLY A 511 19.33 16.93 -15.02
N VAL A 512 19.58 18.19 -15.45
CA VAL A 512 20.91 18.80 -15.38
C VAL A 512 21.39 18.94 -13.94
N GLN A 513 20.52 19.37 -13.03
CA GLN A 513 20.87 19.50 -11.60
C GLN A 513 21.16 18.14 -10.96
N TRP A 514 20.36 17.13 -11.29
CA TRP A 514 20.60 15.75 -10.85
C TRP A 514 21.93 15.20 -11.35
N GLY A 515 22.26 15.41 -12.65
CA GLY A 515 23.54 15.01 -13.23
C GLY A 515 24.74 15.69 -12.52
N ARG A 516 24.66 17.00 -12.28
CA ARG A 516 25.70 17.73 -11.54
C ARG A 516 25.90 17.19 -10.12
N HIS A 517 24.82 16.90 -9.40
CA HIS A 517 24.91 16.35 -8.04
C HIS A 517 25.60 14.98 -8.03
N HIS A 518 25.28 14.10 -8.99
CA HIS A 518 25.89 12.78 -9.08
C HIS A 518 27.35 12.78 -9.52
N THR A 519 27.76 13.69 -10.40
CA THR A 519 29.18 13.84 -10.76
C THR A 519 30.01 14.32 -9.58
N HIS A 520 29.51 15.25 -8.77
CA HIS A 520 30.19 15.69 -7.54
C HIS A 520 30.37 14.54 -6.53
N LEU A 521 29.37 13.66 -6.35
CA LEU A 521 29.49 12.50 -5.45
C LEU A 521 30.52 11.48 -5.92
N LYS A 522 30.65 11.24 -7.24
CA LYS A 522 31.67 10.33 -7.80
C LYS A 522 33.09 10.84 -7.61
N HIS A 523 33.31 12.16 -7.55
CA HIS A 523 34.61 12.75 -7.32
C HIS A 523 34.99 12.82 -5.83
N GLN A 524 34.07 12.60 -4.91
CA GLN A 524 34.31 12.59 -3.46
C GLN A 524 34.54 11.19 -2.87
N CYS A 525 34.29 10.12 -3.63
CA CYS A 525 34.69 8.75 -3.29
C CYS A 525 35.90 8.37 -4.17
N PRO A 526 37.15 8.35 -3.60
CA PRO A 526 38.32 7.88 -4.31
C PRO A 526 38.24 6.34 -4.56
#